data_ee5dee67c5046a9d077939327dd2cf6f
#
_entry.id   ee5dee67c5046a9d077939327dd2cf6f
#
_cell.length_a   1.000
_cell.length_b   1.000
_cell.length_c   1.000
_cell.angle_alpha   90.00
_cell.angle_beta   90.00
_cell.angle_gamma   90.00
#
_symmetry.space_group_name_H-M   'P 1'
#
loop_
_entity.id
_entity.type
_entity.pdbx_description
1 polymer ?
#
loop_
_entity_poly.entity_id
_entity_poly.type
_entity_poly.pdbx_seq_one_letter_code
_entity_poly.pdbx_strand_id
1 'polypeptide(L)'
;MNNFITLPYKLEREAPPFEANAIKYPESLVRHFLHLYTKRGDKVFDPFAGLGTTLFVAEDMGRIPFGMEYDPKRYEWVAGQLQHWTNLIHGDSGRVAAQGFPKMDFCMTSPPFMAKNHQWNPLYAGDPSKAGYAKYLSRMKAIYRQIATIMKRDAMMVVQCDNLPGRVYTPLVRDLSLTLSQVLKLENEIIVAWDGGKKDYRHTHCLIFKNR
;
A
#
# COMPACT_ATOMS: atom_id res chain seq x y z
N MET A 1 -18.05 10.73 8.41
CA MET A 1 -17.30 10.50 7.14
C MET A 1 -18.07 9.44 6.36
N ASN A 2 -18.23 9.61 5.05
CA ASN A 2 -18.98 8.62 4.26
C ASN A 2 -18.13 7.35 4.09
N ASN A 3 -18.68 6.18 4.39
CA ASN A 3 -17.98 4.89 4.33
C ASN A 3 -18.06 4.23 2.94
N PHE A 4 -18.72 4.87 2.00
CA PHE A 4 -18.87 4.42 0.62
C PHE A 4 -18.68 5.61 -0.32
N ILE A 5 -17.77 5.48 -1.27
CA ILE A 5 -17.48 6.50 -2.28
C ILE A 5 -17.40 5.87 -3.67
N THR A 6 -17.60 6.65 -4.71
CA THR A 6 -17.39 6.23 -6.10
C THR A 6 -16.27 7.05 -6.72
N LEU A 7 -15.30 6.38 -7.33
CA LEU A 7 -14.18 7.01 -8.02
C LEU A 7 -14.02 6.43 -9.43
N PRO A 8 -13.53 7.22 -10.41
CA PRO A 8 -13.26 6.70 -11.75
C PRO A 8 -12.13 5.67 -11.72
N TYR A 9 -12.35 4.52 -12.37
CA TYR A 9 -11.31 3.53 -12.61
C TYR A 9 -10.57 3.86 -13.92
N LYS A 10 -9.60 4.75 -13.85
CA LYS A 10 -8.77 5.11 -15.01
C LYS A 10 -7.30 5.05 -14.59
N LEU A 11 -6.55 4.23 -15.26
CA LEU A 11 -5.09 4.21 -15.11
C LEU A 11 -4.52 5.33 -15.97
N GLU A 12 -3.85 6.30 -15.34
CA GLU A 12 -3.27 7.48 -16.03
C GLU A 12 -1.85 7.18 -16.57
N ARG A 13 -1.12 6.27 -15.89
CA ARG A 13 0.23 5.86 -16.27
C ARG A 13 0.23 4.43 -16.78
N GLU A 14 0.91 4.19 -17.89
CA GLU A 14 1.10 2.85 -18.42
C GLU A 14 1.95 1.99 -17.49
N ALA A 15 1.68 0.68 -17.49
CA ALA A 15 2.54 -0.30 -16.83
C ALA A 15 3.81 -0.54 -17.68
N PRO A 16 4.94 -0.88 -17.05
CA PRO A 16 6.14 -1.24 -17.79
C PRO A 16 5.91 -2.50 -18.64
N PRO A 17 6.61 -2.65 -19.78
CA PRO A 17 6.43 -3.81 -20.69
C PRO A 17 6.62 -5.17 -19.99
N PHE A 18 7.50 -5.24 -18.99
CA PHE A 18 7.75 -6.47 -18.24
C PHE A 18 6.62 -6.82 -17.26
N GLU A 19 5.67 -5.90 -17.02
CA GLU A 19 4.48 -6.08 -16.18
C GLU A 19 3.21 -5.48 -16.79
N ALA A 20 3.02 -5.65 -18.10
CA ALA A 20 1.88 -5.09 -18.84
C ALA A 20 0.50 -5.46 -18.25
N ASN A 21 0.41 -6.59 -17.56
CA ASN A 21 -0.81 -7.07 -16.91
C ASN A 21 -0.83 -6.81 -15.39
N ALA A 22 0.08 -5.99 -14.85
CA ALA A 22 0.14 -5.72 -13.42
C ALA A 22 -1.18 -5.11 -12.92
N ILE A 23 -1.64 -5.63 -11.79
CA ILE A 23 -2.79 -5.08 -11.08
C ILE A 23 -2.27 -3.96 -10.20
N LYS A 24 -2.68 -2.73 -10.50
CA LYS A 24 -2.44 -1.55 -9.66
C LYS A 24 -3.76 -0.82 -9.43
N TYR A 25 -3.89 -0.14 -8.31
CA TYR A 25 -5.01 0.76 -8.12
C TYR A 25 -4.84 2.03 -8.96
N PRO A 26 -5.95 2.66 -9.40
CA PRO A 26 -5.88 3.86 -10.20
C PRO A 26 -5.40 5.07 -9.39
N GLU A 27 -4.81 6.02 -10.07
CA GLU A 27 -4.28 7.28 -9.53
C GLU A 27 -5.37 8.11 -8.82
N SER A 28 -6.62 7.99 -9.28
CA SER A 28 -7.79 8.64 -8.64
C SER A 28 -7.95 8.28 -7.16
N LEU A 29 -7.64 7.02 -6.78
CA LEU A 29 -7.66 6.57 -5.39
C LEU A 29 -6.66 7.35 -4.53
N VAL A 30 -5.43 7.45 -5.01
CA VAL A 30 -4.36 8.15 -4.30
C VAL A 30 -4.68 9.64 -4.18
N ARG A 31 -5.12 10.28 -5.30
CA ARG A 31 -5.51 11.69 -5.31
C ARG A 31 -6.58 11.99 -4.26
N HIS A 32 -7.59 11.13 -4.16
CA HIS A 32 -8.66 11.28 -3.19
C HIS A 32 -8.12 11.32 -1.74
N PHE A 33 -7.30 10.35 -1.35
CA PHE A 33 -6.79 10.29 0.02
C PHE A 33 -5.72 11.34 0.32
N LEU A 34 -4.88 11.71 -0.66
CA LEU A 34 -3.93 12.81 -0.49
C LEU A 34 -4.65 14.16 -0.31
N HIS A 35 -5.78 14.34 -0.97
CA HIS A 35 -6.62 15.55 -0.80
C HIS A 35 -7.21 15.64 0.61
N LEU A 36 -7.66 14.49 1.15
CA LEU A 36 -8.28 14.43 2.47
C LEU A 36 -7.30 14.60 3.64
N TYR A 37 -6.11 14.02 3.51
CA TYR A 37 -5.22 13.83 4.67
C TYR A 37 -3.90 14.57 4.57
N THR A 38 -3.61 15.25 3.46
CA THR A 38 -2.33 15.91 3.25
C THR A 38 -2.45 17.29 2.60
N LYS A 39 -1.38 18.07 2.71
CA LYS A 39 -1.17 19.34 2.00
C LYS A 39 0.15 19.32 1.21
N ARG A 40 0.37 20.31 0.36
CA ARG A 40 1.63 20.46 -0.37
C ARG A 40 2.83 20.49 0.60
N GLY A 41 3.91 19.79 0.22
CA GLY A 41 5.12 19.65 1.02
C GLY A 41 5.08 18.57 2.09
N ASP A 42 3.93 17.96 2.35
CA ASP A 42 3.84 16.79 3.26
C ASP A 42 4.58 15.59 2.68
N LYS A 43 5.19 14.80 3.56
CA LYS A 43 5.93 13.58 3.25
C LYS A 43 4.97 12.40 3.20
N VAL A 44 4.87 11.78 2.03
CA VAL A 44 3.98 10.64 1.75
C VAL A 44 4.82 9.38 1.60
N PHE A 45 4.47 8.33 2.34
CA PHE A 45 5.20 7.07 2.36
C PHE A 45 4.42 5.92 1.76
N ASP A 46 5.07 5.12 0.91
CA ASP A 46 4.57 3.83 0.43
C ASP A 46 5.62 2.72 0.69
N PRO A 47 5.41 1.86 1.70
CA PRO A 47 6.34 0.77 2.02
C PRO A 47 6.34 -0.38 1.01
N PHE A 48 5.38 -0.44 0.10
CA PHE A 48 5.26 -1.46 -0.94
C PHE A 48 4.98 -0.77 -2.28
N ALA A 49 5.95 0.05 -2.71
CA ALA A 49 5.77 1.01 -3.79
C ALA A 49 5.30 0.39 -5.12
N GLY A 50 5.65 -0.88 -5.40
CA GLY A 50 5.24 -1.58 -6.59
C GLY A 50 5.63 -0.80 -7.85
N LEU A 51 4.65 -0.44 -8.67
CA LEU A 51 4.83 0.39 -9.87
C LEU A 51 4.74 1.91 -9.59
N GLY A 52 4.85 2.32 -8.34
CA GLY A 52 5.03 3.71 -7.95
C GLY A 52 3.79 4.60 -7.97
N THR A 53 2.58 4.05 -8.09
CA THR A 53 1.35 4.87 -8.22
C THR A 53 1.22 5.92 -7.11
N THR A 54 1.40 5.53 -5.84
CA THR A 54 1.36 6.48 -4.71
C THR A 54 2.43 7.56 -4.83
N LEU A 55 3.64 7.16 -5.21
CA LEU A 55 4.79 8.07 -5.26
C LEU A 55 4.64 9.11 -6.37
N PHE A 56 4.26 8.67 -7.56
CA PHE A 56 4.03 9.57 -8.70
C PHE A 56 2.91 10.57 -8.42
N VAL A 57 1.77 10.10 -7.89
CA VAL A 57 0.66 10.99 -7.56
C VAL A 57 1.02 11.97 -6.44
N ALA A 58 1.79 11.53 -5.43
CA ALA A 58 2.29 12.43 -4.39
C ALA A 58 3.15 13.55 -4.99
N GLU A 59 4.06 13.22 -5.91
CA GLU A 59 4.90 14.18 -6.60
C GLU A 59 4.10 15.13 -7.49
N ASP A 60 3.19 14.60 -8.32
CA ASP A 60 2.28 15.38 -9.19
C ASP A 60 1.45 16.41 -8.39
N MET A 61 1.09 16.06 -7.16
CA MET A 61 0.31 16.93 -6.26
C MET A 61 1.18 17.83 -5.37
N GLY A 62 2.50 17.85 -5.57
CA GLY A 62 3.46 18.67 -4.81
C GLY A 62 3.68 18.20 -3.36
N ARG A 63 3.49 16.91 -3.08
CA ARG A 63 3.95 16.23 -1.87
C ARG A 63 5.35 15.68 -2.12
N ILE A 64 6.03 15.28 -1.07
CA ILE A 64 7.37 14.70 -1.16
C ILE A 64 7.22 13.18 -0.97
N PRO A 65 7.39 12.38 -2.04
CA PRO A 65 7.25 10.94 -1.96
C PRO A 65 8.46 10.29 -1.27
N PHE A 66 8.18 9.24 -0.50
CA PHE A 66 9.14 8.31 0.06
C PHE A 66 8.62 6.89 -0.12
N GLY A 67 9.48 5.92 -0.38
CA GLY A 67 9.02 4.56 -0.59
C GLY A 67 10.07 3.50 -0.44
N MET A 68 9.60 2.24 -0.42
CA MET A 68 10.44 1.05 -0.53
C MET A 68 9.87 0.11 -1.59
N GLU A 69 10.75 -0.48 -2.39
CA GLU A 69 10.41 -1.52 -3.35
C GLU A 69 11.43 -2.66 -3.25
N TYR A 70 10.92 -3.88 -3.18
CA TYR A 70 11.75 -5.07 -3.04
C TYR A 70 12.24 -5.62 -4.37
N ASP A 71 11.41 -5.55 -5.41
CA ASP A 71 11.76 -6.03 -6.75
C ASP A 71 12.70 -5.04 -7.44
N PRO A 72 13.90 -5.48 -7.88
CA PRO A 72 14.88 -4.56 -8.48
C PRO A 72 14.40 -3.94 -9.79
N LYS A 73 13.64 -4.67 -10.62
CA LYS A 73 13.15 -4.14 -11.90
C LYS A 73 12.10 -3.06 -11.69
N ARG A 74 11.19 -3.27 -10.72
CA ARG A 74 10.20 -2.25 -10.34
C ARG A 74 10.89 -1.03 -9.74
N TYR A 75 11.85 -1.25 -8.83
CA TYR A 75 12.64 -0.16 -8.24
C TYR A 75 13.31 0.69 -9.31
N GLU A 76 14.07 0.08 -10.23
CA GLU A 76 14.77 0.79 -11.31
C GLU A 76 13.80 1.57 -12.20
N TRP A 77 12.68 0.95 -12.55
CA TRP A 77 11.66 1.59 -13.40
C TRP A 77 11.01 2.79 -12.71
N VAL A 78 10.67 2.69 -11.45
CA VAL A 78 10.07 3.79 -10.66
C VAL A 78 11.10 4.88 -10.41
N ALA A 79 12.31 4.53 -9.97
CA ALA A 79 13.38 5.47 -9.71
C ALA A 79 13.77 6.29 -10.95
N GLY A 80 13.75 5.66 -12.15
CA GLY A 80 14.04 6.34 -13.40
C GLY A 80 13.01 7.41 -13.83
N GLN A 81 11.86 7.50 -13.16
CA GLN A 81 10.78 8.44 -13.48
C GLN A 81 10.47 9.45 -12.36
N LEU A 82 10.88 9.18 -11.12
CA LEU A 82 10.68 10.08 -10.00
C LEU A 82 11.71 11.21 -10.01
N GLN A 83 11.26 12.44 -9.76
CA GLN A 83 12.17 13.56 -9.46
C GLN A 83 12.87 13.33 -8.09
N HIS A 84 12.12 12.80 -7.12
CA HIS A 84 12.63 12.48 -5.77
C HIS A 84 13.14 11.03 -5.66
N TRP A 85 13.81 10.53 -6.70
CA TRP A 85 14.25 9.13 -6.77
C TRP A 85 15.13 8.68 -5.60
N THR A 86 15.90 9.60 -5.00
CA THR A 86 16.74 9.32 -3.82
C THR A 86 15.95 8.98 -2.56
N ASN A 87 14.64 9.26 -2.54
CA ASN A 87 13.74 8.92 -1.46
C ASN A 87 13.09 7.53 -1.62
N LEU A 88 13.32 6.87 -2.75
CA LEU A 88 12.91 5.48 -2.98
C LEU A 88 14.09 4.55 -2.66
N ILE A 89 13.88 3.59 -1.77
CA ILE A 89 14.89 2.63 -1.34
C ILE A 89 14.59 1.25 -1.91
N HIS A 90 15.58 0.64 -2.57
CA HIS A 90 15.52 -0.76 -2.93
C HIS A 90 15.73 -1.63 -1.68
N GLY A 91 14.71 -2.37 -1.24
CA GLY A 91 14.83 -3.18 -0.04
C GLY A 91 13.53 -3.74 0.53
N ASP A 92 13.69 -4.54 1.58
CA ASP A 92 12.59 -5.18 2.31
C ASP A 92 11.96 -4.19 3.31
N SER A 93 10.66 -3.95 3.19
CA SER A 93 9.85 -3.13 4.10
C SER A 93 9.88 -3.59 5.56
N GLY A 94 10.28 -4.83 5.79
CA GLY A 94 10.57 -5.33 7.14
C GLY A 94 11.80 -4.69 7.81
N ARG A 95 12.53 -3.82 7.11
CA ARG A 95 13.70 -3.08 7.62
C ARG A 95 13.52 -1.57 7.55
N VAL A 96 12.29 -1.09 7.42
CA VAL A 96 11.99 0.33 7.22
C VAL A 96 12.56 1.23 8.34
N ALA A 97 12.52 0.78 9.59
CA ALA A 97 13.03 1.55 10.72
C ALA A 97 14.56 1.80 10.68
N ALA A 98 15.31 0.95 9.95
CA ALA A 98 16.76 1.07 9.81
C ALA A 98 17.20 1.91 8.61
N GLN A 99 16.27 2.43 7.80
CA GLN A 99 16.60 3.14 6.55
C GLN A 99 16.87 4.63 6.73
N GLY A 100 16.72 5.15 7.93
CA GLY A 100 16.99 6.59 8.19
C GLY A 100 15.92 7.53 7.62
N PHE A 101 14.73 7.05 7.29
CA PHE A 101 13.64 7.89 6.83
C PHE A 101 13.27 8.99 7.83
N PRO A 102 12.93 10.19 7.36
CA PRO A 102 12.38 11.23 8.22
C PRO A 102 10.99 10.84 8.72
N LYS A 103 10.45 11.59 9.67
CA LYS A 103 9.04 11.40 10.10
C LYS A 103 8.09 11.73 8.95
N MET A 104 7.17 10.82 8.66
CA MET A 104 6.20 10.90 7.58
C MET A 104 4.88 11.50 8.04
N ASP A 105 4.24 12.27 7.17
CA ASP A 105 2.95 12.92 7.42
C ASP A 105 1.78 12.00 7.09
N PHE A 106 1.96 11.12 6.11
CA PHE A 106 0.91 10.23 5.60
C PHE A 106 1.52 8.96 5.01
N CYS A 107 0.79 7.85 5.09
CA CYS A 107 1.15 6.61 4.42
C CYS A 107 -0.05 6.09 3.61
N MET A 108 0.19 5.68 2.37
CA MET A 108 -0.79 4.97 1.56
C MET A 108 -0.13 3.85 0.78
N THR A 109 -0.70 2.66 0.86
CA THR A 109 -0.12 1.47 0.23
C THR A 109 -1.15 0.39 -0.03
N SER A 110 -0.80 -0.53 -0.93
CA SER A 110 -1.42 -1.83 -1.11
C SER A 110 -0.37 -2.90 -0.88
N PRO A 111 -0.38 -3.57 0.27
CA PRO A 111 0.61 -4.63 0.53
C PRO A 111 0.40 -5.83 -0.38
N PRO A 112 1.40 -6.68 -0.60
CA PRO A 112 1.21 -7.92 -1.35
C PRO A 112 0.22 -8.83 -0.63
N PHE A 113 -0.82 -9.31 -1.36
CA PHE A 113 -1.88 -10.14 -0.80
C PHE A 113 -1.48 -11.61 -0.77
N MET A 114 -2.02 -12.34 0.21
CA MET A 114 -1.85 -13.79 0.32
C MET A 114 -3.17 -14.48 0.62
N ALA A 115 -3.55 -15.45 -0.21
CA ALA A 115 -4.69 -16.33 0.09
C ALA A 115 -4.32 -17.37 1.17
N LYS A 116 -5.32 -17.79 1.96
CA LYS A 116 -5.12 -18.75 3.07
C LYS A 116 -4.52 -20.08 2.64
N ASN A 117 -4.82 -20.51 1.44
CA ASN A 117 -4.36 -21.77 0.86
C ASN A 117 -3.15 -21.59 -0.07
N HIS A 118 -2.56 -20.40 -0.13
CA HIS A 118 -1.39 -20.15 -0.96
C HIS A 118 -0.12 -20.75 -0.31
N GLN A 119 0.71 -21.42 -1.12
CA GLN A 119 1.91 -22.09 -0.63
C GLN A 119 3.07 -21.13 -0.32
N TRP A 120 3.11 -20.00 -1.03
CA TRP A 120 4.21 -19.04 -0.94
C TRP A 120 3.77 -17.78 -0.20
N ASN A 121 4.59 -17.36 0.76
CA ASN A 121 4.38 -16.09 1.45
C ASN A 121 5.12 -14.98 0.69
N PRO A 122 4.40 -14.01 0.12
CA PRO A 122 5.00 -12.96 -0.70
C PRO A 122 5.95 -12.03 0.08
N LEU A 123 5.84 -12.00 1.41
CA LEU A 123 6.68 -11.18 2.29
C LEU A 123 8.04 -11.81 2.64
N TYR A 124 8.30 -13.00 2.14
CA TYR A 124 9.52 -13.75 2.42
C TYR A 124 10.18 -14.31 1.15
N ALA A 125 9.94 -13.68 0.00
CA ALA A 125 10.48 -14.10 -1.30
C ALA A 125 10.27 -15.60 -1.60
N GLY A 126 9.17 -16.18 -1.12
CA GLY A 126 8.86 -17.60 -1.36
C GLY A 126 9.60 -18.59 -0.47
N ASP A 127 10.30 -18.18 0.58
CA ASP A 127 10.96 -19.10 1.54
C ASP A 127 9.93 -20.09 2.12
N PRO A 128 10.07 -21.42 1.85
CA PRO A 128 9.11 -22.42 2.32
C PRO A 128 9.02 -22.53 3.84
N SER A 129 10.11 -22.22 4.56
CA SER A 129 10.12 -22.22 6.03
C SER A 129 9.24 -21.11 6.63
N LYS A 130 8.89 -20.12 5.83
CA LYS A 130 8.06 -18.96 6.19
C LYS A 130 6.65 -19.04 5.57
N ALA A 131 6.28 -20.17 4.99
CA ALA A 131 4.95 -20.38 4.41
C ALA A 131 3.84 -20.29 5.45
N GLY A 132 2.62 -20.06 4.96
CA GLY A 132 1.39 -20.08 5.76
C GLY A 132 0.87 -18.69 6.11
N TYR A 133 -0.47 -18.60 6.07
CA TYR A 133 -1.22 -17.35 6.23
C TYR A 133 -1.03 -16.70 7.60
N ALA A 134 -0.92 -17.49 8.68
CA ALA A 134 -0.66 -16.94 10.01
C ALA A 134 0.72 -16.23 10.10
N LYS A 135 1.74 -16.78 9.43
CA LYS A 135 3.07 -16.16 9.34
C LYS A 135 3.03 -14.87 8.50
N TYR A 136 2.24 -14.88 7.43
CA TYR A 136 2.00 -13.67 6.63
C TYR A 136 1.40 -12.55 7.50
N LEU A 137 0.32 -12.79 8.25
CA LEU A 137 -0.30 -11.80 9.13
C LEU A 137 0.68 -11.35 10.24
N SER A 138 1.43 -12.27 10.83
CA SER A 138 2.46 -11.94 11.83
C SER A 138 3.55 -11.02 11.25
N ARG A 139 4.00 -11.29 10.01
CA ARG A 139 4.99 -10.44 9.32
C ARG A 139 4.41 -9.07 8.99
N MET A 140 3.16 -9.00 8.52
CA MET A 140 2.45 -7.73 8.31
C MET A 140 2.43 -6.89 9.58
N LYS A 141 2.04 -7.48 10.72
CA LYS A 141 2.08 -6.79 12.01
C LYS A 141 3.47 -6.24 12.34
N ALA A 142 4.52 -7.04 12.12
CA ALA A 142 5.89 -6.64 12.39
C ALA A 142 6.34 -5.47 11.50
N ILE A 143 5.99 -5.50 10.21
CA ILE A 143 6.27 -4.43 9.25
C ILE A 143 5.57 -3.14 9.68
N TYR A 144 4.26 -3.19 9.94
CA TYR A 144 3.51 -1.99 10.32
C TYR A 144 3.92 -1.43 11.70
N ARG A 145 4.44 -2.26 12.61
CA ARG A 145 5.07 -1.77 13.83
C ARG A 145 6.30 -0.92 13.54
N GLN A 146 7.12 -1.29 12.57
CA GLN A 146 8.27 -0.48 12.14
C GLN A 146 7.82 0.78 11.39
N ILE A 147 6.82 0.68 10.52
CA ILE A 147 6.25 1.86 9.82
C ILE A 147 5.74 2.88 10.85
N ALA A 148 5.05 2.43 11.88
CA ALA A 148 4.56 3.32 12.95
C ALA A 148 5.68 4.15 13.59
N THR A 149 6.92 3.60 13.68
CA THR A 149 8.06 4.35 14.27
C THR A 149 8.53 5.50 13.41
N ILE A 150 8.31 5.48 12.10
CA ILE A 150 8.69 6.56 11.18
C ILE A 150 7.52 7.50 10.86
N MET A 151 6.31 7.17 11.25
CA MET A 151 5.17 8.08 11.11
C MET A 151 5.17 9.15 12.21
N LYS A 152 4.65 10.33 11.91
CA LYS A 152 4.33 11.32 12.95
C LYS A 152 3.19 10.79 13.83
N ARG A 153 3.11 11.28 15.05
CA ARG A 153 1.95 11.03 15.91
C ARG A 153 0.69 11.54 15.21
N ASP A 154 -0.41 10.81 15.33
CA ASP A 154 -1.69 11.10 14.71
C ASP A 154 -1.70 11.10 13.17
N ALA A 155 -0.60 10.75 12.51
CA ALA A 155 -0.55 10.61 11.06
C ALA A 155 -1.50 9.52 10.57
N MET A 156 -2.17 9.78 9.45
CA MET A 156 -3.11 8.82 8.86
C MET A 156 -2.38 7.84 7.94
N MET A 157 -2.88 6.60 7.93
CA MET A 157 -2.41 5.55 7.04
C MET A 157 -3.60 4.92 6.33
N VAL A 158 -3.50 4.76 5.02
CA VAL A 158 -4.50 4.09 4.19
C VAL A 158 -3.92 2.79 3.66
N VAL A 159 -4.56 1.68 4.00
CA VAL A 159 -4.18 0.35 3.53
C VAL A 159 -5.28 -0.15 2.59
N GLN A 160 -4.99 -0.10 1.29
CA GLN A 160 -5.89 -0.69 0.29
C GLN A 160 -5.72 -2.21 0.33
N CYS A 161 -6.83 -2.93 0.40
CA CYS A 161 -6.85 -4.39 0.34
C CYS A 161 -8.22 -4.91 -0.08
N ASP A 162 -8.24 -6.16 -0.56
CA ASP A 162 -9.45 -6.81 -1.00
C ASP A 162 -9.55 -8.22 -0.41
N ASN A 163 -10.79 -8.70 -0.22
CA ASN A 163 -11.02 -10.10 0.08
C ASN A 163 -10.68 -10.95 -1.14
N LEU A 164 -10.08 -12.10 -0.93
CA LEU A 164 -9.65 -12.96 -2.02
C LEU A 164 -10.66 -14.10 -2.21
N PRO A 165 -11.46 -14.01 -3.29
CA PRO A 165 -12.30 -15.13 -3.72
C PRO A 165 -11.39 -16.25 -4.23
N GLY A 166 -11.85 -17.51 -4.12
CA GLY A 166 -11.11 -18.66 -4.61
C GLY A 166 -11.66 -19.94 -4.01
N ARG A 167 -10.97 -21.06 -4.24
CA ARG A 167 -11.37 -22.36 -3.66
C ARG A 167 -11.52 -22.28 -2.13
N VAL A 168 -10.67 -21.47 -1.48
CA VAL A 168 -10.79 -21.13 -0.06
C VAL A 168 -10.91 -19.62 0.04
N TYR A 169 -12.08 -19.15 0.47
CA TYR A 169 -12.31 -17.73 0.67
C TYR A 169 -11.38 -17.17 1.76
N THR A 170 -10.68 -16.10 1.44
CA THR A 170 -9.80 -15.40 2.38
C THR A 170 -10.39 -14.03 2.71
N PRO A 171 -10.93 -13.81 3.91
CA PRO A 171 -11.45 -12.52 4.38
C PRO A 171 -10.29 -11.60 4.76
N LEU A 172 -9.44 -11.25 3.79
CA LEU A 172 -8.18 -10.53 4.01
C LEU A 172 -8.41 -9.15 4.63
N VAL A 173 -9.47 -8.44 4.22
CA VAL A 173 -9.84 -7.13 4.76
C VAL A 173 -10.03 -7.21 6.28
N ARG A 174 -10.86 -8.15 6.75
CA ARG A 174 -11.09 -8.39 8.17
C ARG A 174 -9.80 -8.80 8.89
N ASP A 175 -9.06 -9.72 8.31
CA ASP A 175 -7.89 -10.30 8.96
C ASP A 175 -6.75 -9.27 9.08
N LEU A 176 -6.57 -8.39 8.07
CA LEU A 176 -5.64 -7.25 8.14
C LEU A 176 -6.14 -6.18 9.13
N SER A 177 -7.43 -5.86 9.10
CA SER A 177 -8.02 -4.91 10.05
C SER A 177 -7.71 -5.31 11.50
N LEU A 178 -8.00 -6.56 11.88
CA LEU A 178 -7.73 -7.08 13.22
C LEU A 178 -6.22 -7.14 13.53
N THR A 179 -5.41 -7.54 12.57
CA THR A 179 -3.97 -7.69 12.75
C THR A 179 -3.29 -6.34 12.97
N LEU A 180 -3.61 -5.35 12.13
CA LEU A 180 -2.98 -4.03 12.19
C LEU A 180 -3.51 -3.18 13.35
N SER A 181 -4.74 -3.41 13.80
CA SER A 181 -5.31 -2.77 15.00
C SER A 181 -4.55 -3.09 16.29
N GLN A 182 -3.70 -4.12 16.29
CA GLN A 182 -2.80 -4.40 17.41
C GLN A 182 -1.62 -3.41 17.51
N VAL A 183 -1.39 -2.63 16.46
CA VAL A 183 -0.27 -1.66 16.37
C VAL A 183 -0.78 -0.24 16.18
N LEU A 184 -1.78 -0.06 15.35
CA LEU A 184 -2.37 1.21 14.94
C LEU A 184 -3.78 1.36 15.51
N LYS A 185 -4.37 2.54 15.42
CA LYS A 185 -5.79 2.76 15.74
C LYS A 185 -6.59 2.71 14.44
N LEU A 186 -7.50 1.76 14.30
CA LEU A 186 -8.44 1.75 13.19
C LEU A 186 -9.45 2.89 13.40
N GLU A 187 -9.56 3.77 12.43
CA GLU A 187 -10.49 4.90 12.46
C GLU A 187 -11.72 4.66 11.58
N ASN A 188 -11.52 4.00 10.43
CA ASN A 188 -12.61 3.77 9.48
C ASN A 188 -12.26 2.65 8.49
N GLU A 189 -13.28 2.18 7.78
CA GLU A 189 -13.19 1.41 6.55
C GLU A 189 -14.02 2.13 5.48
N ILE A 190 -13.41 2.39 4.32
CA ILE A 190 -14.07 3.01 3.18
C ILE A 190 -14.13 2.00 2.04
N ILE A 191 -15.34 1.73 1.56
CA ILE A 191 -15.56 0.96 0.33
C ILE A 191 -15.54 1.94 -0.85
N VAL A 192 -14.66 1.68 -1.80
CA VAL A 192 -14.52 2.48 -3.01
C VAL A 192 -15.11 1.70 -4.18
N ALA A 193 -16.25 2.13 -4.70
CA ALA A 193 -16.82 1.62 -5.93
C ALA A 193 -16.13 2.27 -7.14
N TRP A 194 -15.93 1.49 -8.20
CA TRP A 194 -15.28 1.95 -9.41
C TRP A 194 -16.31 2.30 -10.47
N ASP A 195 -16.30 3.55 -10.91
CA ASP A 195 -16.96 3.97 -12.14
C ASP A 195 -16.05 3.64 -13.34
N GLY A 196 -16.59 2.92 -14.32
CA GLY A 196 -15.81 2.43 -15.48
C GLY A 196 -14.86 1.29 -15.17
N GLY A 197 -14.98 0.64 -14.01
CA GLY A 197 -14.14 -0.49 -13.60
C GLY A 197 -14.33 -1.76 -14.46
N LYS A 198 -13.38 -2.70 -14.36
CA LYS A 198 -13.46 -4.02 -15.00
C LYS A 198 -14.63 -4.80 -14.40
N LYS A 199 -15.26 -5.68 -15.20
CA LYS A 199 -16.44 -6.48 -14.81
C LYS A 199 -16.25 -7.23 -13.48
N ASP A 200 -15.05 -7.71 -13.22
CA ASP A 200 -14.70 -8.53 -12.06
C ASP A 200 -13.98 -7.74 -10.94
N TYR A 201 -13.78 -6.42 -11.13
CA TYR A 201 -13.17 -5.54 -10.13
C TYR A 201 -13.99 -4.25 -9.99
N ARG A 202 -15.08 -4.34 -9.22
CA ARG A 202 -16.06 -3.26 -9.09
C ARG A 202 -15.88 -2.38 -7.87
N HIS A 203 -15.14 -2.83 -6.88
CA HIS A 203 -14.87 -2.09 -5.66
C HIS A 203 -13.57 -2.57 -5.02
N THR A 204 -13.08 -1.78 -4.09
CA THR A 204 -11.98 -2.13 -3.19
C THR A 204 -12.24 -1.59 -1.79
N HIS A 205 -11.51 -2.07 -0.81
CA HIS A 205 -11.56 -1.62 0.57
C HIS A 205 -10.31 -0.81 0.92
N CYS A 206 -10.51 0.28 1.63
CA CYS A 206 -9.45 1.09 2.20
C CYS A 206 -9.62 1.12 3.72
N LEU A 207 -8.74 0.46 4.43
CA LEU A 207 -8.65 0.51 5.89
C LEU A 207 -7.91 1.80 6.29
N ILE A 208 -8.55 2.62 7.09
CA ILE A 208 -8.02 3.91 7.53
C ILE A 208 -7.53 3.77 8.96
N PHE A 209 -6.24 3.86 9.13
CA PHE A 209 -5.60 3.80 10.44
C PHE A 209 -5.00 5.15 10.83
N LYS A 210 -4.82 5.33 12.13
CA LYS A 210 -4.12 6.45 12.73
C LYS A 210 -2.93 5.94 13.55
N ASN A 211 -1.78 6.59 13.41
CA ASN A 211 -0.62 6.31 14.25
C ASN A 211 -0.88 6.76 15.69
N ARG A 212 -0.43 5.98 16.66
CA ARG A 212 -0.63 6.26 18.10
C ARG A 212 0.45 7.14 18.69
#